data_e05bdf22d98a7cd2c34bd90e3fa49fc9
#
_entry.id   e05bdf22d98a7cd2c34bd90e3fa49fc9
#
_cell.length_a   1.000
_cell.length_b   1.000
_cell.length_c   1.000
_cell.angle_alpha   90.00
_cell.angle_beta   90.00
_cell.angle_gamma   90.00
#
_symmetry.space_group_name_H-M   'P 1'
#
loop_
_entity.id
_entity.type
_entity.pdbx_description
1 polymer ?
#
loop_
_entity_poly.entity_id
_entity_poly.type
_entity_poly.pdbx_seq_one_letter_code
_entity_poly.pdbx_strand_id
1 'polypeptide(L)'
;MKPKEGRIKELLRERGLDGAIVSSPENFHYVTGFGGHQHTVSRQPGFTLAVMCSDDKAPTHITTMDFEAATFRIKSAGLGFVVDPYDTWVGLKTWPEISQGAVLPDKTRMESSADKLEQFVKACDLADKRIGVEMDYLTVPYYNMICEKFPEAQLVDISDLF
;
A
#
# COMPACT_ATOMS: atom_id res chain seq x y z
N MET A 1 13.46 3.57 -12.81
CA MET A 1 12.46 3.98 -13.83
C MET A 1 11.79 5.24 -13.31
N LYS A 2 11.27 6.13 -14.18
CA LYS A 2 10.46 7.27 -13.68
C LYS A 2 9.06 6.78 -13.33
N PRO A 3 8.44 7.27 -12.23
CA PRO A 3 7.06 6.94 -11.87
C PRO A 3 6.09 7.22 -13.02
N LYS A 4 5.07 6.37 -13.15
CA LYS A 4 3.99 6.53 -14.12
C LYS A 4 2.64 6.86 -13.45
N GLU A 5 2.69 7.26 -12.18
CA GLU A 5 1.52 7.60 -11.38
C GLU A 5 0.53 8.52 -12.09
N GLY A 6 1.03 9.64 -12.67
CA GLY A 6 0.17 10.60 -13.37
C GLY A 6 -0.58 9.99 -14.56
N ARG A 7 0.07 9.08 -15.32
CA ARG A 7 -0.60 8.39 -16.43
C ARG A 7 -1.68 7.44 -15.92
N ILE A 8 -1.43 6.74 -14.80
CA ILE A 8 -2.42 5.85 -14.22
C ILE A 8 -3.62 6.65 -13.69
N LYS A 9 -3.41 7.77 -13.00
CA LYS A 9 -4.49 8.65 -12.55
C LYS A 9 -5.35 9.15 -13.72
N GLU A 10 -4.75 9.48 -14.85
CA GLU A 10 -5.47 9.83 -16.08
C GLU A 10 -6.35 8.68 -16.57
N LEU A 11 -5.79 7.46 -16.69
CA LEU A 11 -6.52 6.27 -17.11
C LEU A 11 -7.67 5.89 -16.16
N LEU A 12 -7.47 6.08 -14.84
CA LEU A 12 -8.55 5.90 -13.86
C LEU A 12 -9.72 6.86 -14.13
N ARG A 13 -9.43 8.14 -14.39
CA ARG A 13 -10.47 9.12 -14.74
C ARG A 13 -11.19 8.77 -16.03
N GLU A 14 -10.44 8.33 -17.06
CA GLU A 14 -11.03 7.89 -18.35
C GLU A 14 -12.01 6.73 -18.15
N ARG A 15 -11.76 5.84 -17.16
CA ARG A 15 -12.65 4.73 -16.80
C ARG A 15 -13.72 5.08 -15.76
N GLY A 16 -13.78 6.34 -15.32
CA GLY A 16 -14.71 6.78 -14.29
C GLY A 16 -14.45 6.13 -12.93
N LEU A 17 -13.18 5.88 -12.60
CA LEU A 17 -12.73 5.35 -11.31
C LEU A 17 -12.23 6.49 -10.43
N ASP A 18 -12.59 6.45 -9.14
CA ASP A 18 -12.22 7.46 -8.16
C ASP A 18 -10.81 7.22 -7.60
N GLY A 19 -10.35 5.97 -7.65
CA GLY A 19 -9.01 5.61 -7.20
C GLY A 19 -8.66 4.16 -7.53
N ALA A 20 -7.49 3.72 -7.04
CA ALA A 20 -7.02 2.35 -7.21
C ALA A 20 -6.20 1.86 -6.03
N ILE A 21 -6.23 0.54 -5.82
CA ILE A 21 -5.34 -0.21 -4.93
C ILE A 21 -4.44 -1.06 -5.83
N VAL A 22 -3.13 -0.75 -5.83
CA VAL A 22 -2.13 -1.46 -6.64
C VAL A 22 -1.24 -2.26 -5.71
N SER A 23 -1.15 -3.56 -5.94
CA SER A 23 -0.53 -4.51 -5.01
C SER A 23 0.41 -5.51 -5.69
N SER A 24 0.32 -5.73 -7.02
CA SER A 24 1.30 -6.57 -7.71
C SER A 24 2.67 -5.88 -7.78
N PRO A 25 3.78 -6.62 -7.64
CA PRO A 25 5.13 -6.03 -7.67
C PRO A 25 5.42 -5.28 -8.97
N GLU A 26 4.96 -5.78 -10.08
CA GLU A 26 5.17 -5.21 -11.41
C GLU A 26 4.45 -3.87 -11.56
N ASN A 27 3.16 -3.84 -11.26
CA ASN A 27 2.34 -2.64 -11.43
C ASN A 27 2.66 -1.61 -10.35
N PHE A 28 2.95 -2.04 -9.11
CA PHE A 28 3.49 -1.17 -8.07
C PHE A 28 4.79 -0.47 -8.54
N HIS A 29 5.73 -1.25 -9.12
CA HIS A 29 6.97 -0.69 -9.66
C HIS A 29 6.69 0.27 -10.84
N TYR A 30 5.73 -0.07 -11.69
CA TYR A 30 5.34 0.78 -12.83
C TYR A 30 4.79 2.12 -12.35
N VAL A 31 3.90 2.11 -11.36
CA VAL A 31 3.29 3.32 -10.78
C VAL A 31 4.33 4.18 -10.07
N THR A 32 5.12 3.56 -9.18
CA THR A 32 6.00 4.30 -8.24
C THR A 32 7.41 4.55 -8.77
N GLY A 33 7.86 3.77 -9.74
CA GLY A 33 9.22 3.79 -10.26
C GLY A 33 10.24 3.00 -9.42
N PHE A 34 9.80 2.37 -8.32
CA PHE A 34 10.65 1.54 -7.44
C PHE A 34 9.84 0.40 -6.82
N GLY A 35 10.52 -0.54 -6.18
CA GLY A 35 9.91 -1.66 -5.49
C GLY A 35 10.70 -2.09 -4.26
N GLY A 36 10.07 -2.89 -3.40
CA GLY A 36 10.68 -3.55 -2.26
C GLY A 36 11.26 -4.92 -2.62
N HIS A 37 12.28 -5.35 -1.89
CA HIS A 37 12.85 -6.68 -2.06
C HIS A 37 11.85 -7.76 -1.67
N GLN A 38 11.29 -7.66 -0.47
CA GLN A 38 10.35 -8.65 0.05
C GLN A 38 9.07 -8.71 -0.81
N HIS A 39 8.57 -7.57 -1.27
CA HIS A 39 7.44 -7.50 -2.18
C HIS A 39 7.67 -8.32 -3.46
N THR A 40 8.84 -8.16 -4.06
CA THR A 40 9.22 -8.87 -5.30
C THR A 40 9.41 -10.37 -5.08
N VAL A 41 9.97 -10.78 -3.94
CA VAL A 41 10.29 -12.18 -3.64
C VAL A 41 9.06 -12.96 -3.17
N SER A 42 8.30 -12.42 -2.22
CA SER A 42 7.15 -13.12 -1.63
C SER A 42 5.94 -13.15 -2.54
N ARG A 43 5.74 -12.09 -3.35
CA ARG A 43 4.60 -11.93 -4.27
C ARG A 43 3.24 -12.17 -3.60
N GLN A 44 3.11 -11.78 -2.33
CA GLN A 44 1.85 -11.92 -1.60
C GLN A 44 1.05 -10.63 -1.69
N PRO A 45 -0.23 -10.68 -2.14
CA PRO A 45 -1.12 -9.53 -2.12
C PRO A 45 -1.20 -8.88 -0.75
N GLY A 46 -1.13 -7.55 -0.71
CA GLY A 46 -1.26 -6.79 0.52
C GLY A 46 0.02 -6.62 1.36
N PHE A 47 1.13 -7.29 1.02
CA PHE A 47 2.40 -7.07 1.74
C PHE A 47 2.99 -5.68 1.48
N THR A 48 2.89 -5.22 0.25
CA THR A 48 3.21 -3.85 -0.14
C THR A 48 2.13 -3.40 -1.10
N LEU A 49 1.59 -2.23 -0.88
CA LEU A 49 0.55 -1.69 -1.74
C LEU A 49 0.62 -0.17 -1.85
N ALA A 50 0.07 0.34 -2.93
CA ALA A 50 -0.19 1.75 -3.12
C ALA A 50 -1.69 1.98 -3.24
N VAL A 51 -2.20 2.99 -2.52
CA VAL A 51 -3.57 3.51 -2.67
C VAL A 51 -3.47 4.90 -3.27
N MET A 52 -4.15 5.12 -4.38
CA MET A 52 -4.16 6.40 -5.08
C MET A 52 -5.57 6.86 -5.39
N CYS A 53 -5.81 8.16 -5.25
CA CYS A 53 -6.98 8.82 -5.84
C CYS A 53 -6.72 9.13 -7.31
N SER A 54 -7.78 9.28 -8.10
CA SER A 54 -7.69 9.78 -9.47
C SER A 54 -7.38 11.29 -9.56
N ASP A 55 -7.48 12.04 -8.46
CA ASP A 55 -7.07 13.45 -8.38
C ASP A 55 -5.54 13.58 -8.42
N ASP A 56 -5.03 14.38 -9.35
CA ASP A 56 -3.59 14.63 -9.54
C ASP A 56 -2.94 15.33 -8.33
N LYS A 57 -3.71 16.06 -7.54
CA LYS A 57 -3.20 16.78 -6.37
C LYS A 57 -3.14 15.92 -5.10
N ALA A 58 -3.88 14.83 -5.07
CA ALA A 58 -3.87 13.92 -3.93
C ALA A 58 -2.59 13.08 -3.95
N PRO A 59 -1.91 12.91 -2.81
CA PRO A 59 -0.74 12.04 -2.73
C PRO A 59 -1.15 10.58 -2.93
N THR A 60 -0.24 9.78 -3.47
CA THR A 60 -0.36 8.32 -3.43
C THR A 60 0.22 7.82 -2.12
N HIS A 61 -0.58 7.06 -1.38
CA HIS A 61 -0.20 6.45 -0.11
C HIS A 61 0.41 5.06 -0.37
N ILE A 62 1.55 4.80 0.27
CA ILE A 62 2.28 3.54 0.14
C ILE A 62 2.44 2.92 1.52
N THR A 63 2.06 1.65 1.67
CA THR A 63 2.46 0.86 2.83
C THR A 63 3.37 -0.28 2.42
N THR A 64 4.27 -0.62 3.32
CA THR A 64 5.20 -1.74 3.24
C THR A 64 5.57 -2.19 4.65
N MET A 65 6.32 -3.26 4.76
CA MET A 65 6.86 -3.75 6.03
C MET A 65 7.78 -2.70 6.67
N ASP A 66 7.74 -2.59 7.99
CA ASP A 66 8.52 -1.62 8.78
C ASP A 66 10.03 -1.70 8.51
N PHE A 67 10.59 -2.89 8.32
CA PHE A 67 12.01 -3.09 8.02
C PHE A 67 12.42 -2.63 6.60
N GLU A 68 11.48 -2.48 5.65
CA GLU A 68 11.73 -1.90 4.32
C GLU A 68 11.47 -0.39 4.26
N ALA A 69 10.81 0.17 5.27
CA ALA A 69 10.32 1.55 5.25
C ALA A 69 11.41 2.60 4.98
N ALA A 70 12.60 2.42 5.56
CA ALA A 70 13.72 3.34 5.34
C ALA A 70 14.12 3.39 3.86
N THR A 71 14.20 2.23 3.20
CA THR A 71 14.51 2.11 1.78
C THR A 71 13.43 2.79 0.92
N PHE A 72 12.16 2.57 1.26
CA PHE A 72 11.03 3.18 0.56
C PHE A 72 11.05 4.71 0.68
N ARG A 73 11.30 5.26 1.88
CA ARG A 73 11.40 6.70 2.10
C ARG A 73 12.54 7.34 1.30
N ILE A 74 13.69 6.66 1.24
CA ILE A 74 14.83 7.13 0.42
C ILE A 74 14.45 7.14 -1.08
N LYS A 75 13.85 6.06 -1.58
CA LYS A 75 13.48 5.93 -3.00
C LYS A 75 12.33 6.86 -3.41
N SER A 76 11.42 7.18 -2.50
CA SER A 76 10.28 8.06 -2.73
C SER A 76 10.58 9.55 -2.49
N ALA A 77 11.77 9.88 -2.01
CA ALA A 77 12.13 11.26 -1.69
C ALA A 77 11.94 12.20 -2.90
N GLY A 78 11.15 13.25 -2.73
CA GLY A 78 10.86 14.23 -3.78
C GLY A 78 9.83 13.78 -4.83
N LEU A 79 9.21 12.60 -4.68
CA LEU A 79 8.22 12.09 -5.63
C LEU A 79 6.75 12.34 -5.20
N GLY A 80 6.53 12.91 -4.01
CA GLY A 80 5.18 13.23 -3.52
C GLY A 80 4.42 12.03 -2.94
N PHE A 81 5.06 10.88 -2.75
CA PHE A 81 4.45 9.71 -2.11
C PHE A 81 4.46 9.82 -0.58
N VAL A 82 3.41 9.35 0.06
CA VAL A 82 3.33 9.20 1.52
C VAL A 82 3.62 7.74 1.87
N VAL A 83 4.73 7.49 2.54
CA VAL A 83 5.15 6.13 2.96
C VAL A 83 4.87 5.96 4.45
N ASP A 84 3.92 5.10 4.76
CA ASP A 84 3.53 4.74 6.13
C ASP A 84 3.55 3.22 6.31
N PRO A 85 4.57 2.65 6.97
CA PRO A 85 4.74 1.23 7.11
C PRO A 85 3.78 0.61 8.12
N TYR A 86 3.56 -0.70 8.00
CA TYR A 86 2.90 -1.51 9.02
C TYR A 86 3.93 -2.32 9.83
N ASP A 87 3.51 -2.76 11.01
CA ASP A 87 4.38 -3.50 11.93
C ASP A 87 4.48 -4.98 11.52
N THR A 88 5.70 -5.50 11.42
CA THR A 88 5.94 -6.93 11.09
C THR A 88 6.59 -7.71 12.22
N TRP A 89 7.33 -7.04 13.09
CA TRP A 89 8.10 -7.67 14.14
C TRP A 89 7.89 -6.97 15.48
N VAL A 90 7.94 -7.75 16.54
CA VAL A 90 8.22 -7.22 17.86
C VAL A 90 9.62 -6.60 17.80
N GLY A 91 9.76 -5.32 18.15
CA GLY A 91 10.99 -4.57 17.96
C GLY A 91 12.21 -5.33 18.48
N LEU A 92 13.15 -5.59 17.57
CA LEU A 92 14.44 -6.19 17.93
C LEU A 92 15.23 -5.18 18.73
N LYS A 93 15.63 -5.56 19.96
CA LYS A 93 16.59 -4.80 20.75
C LYS A 93 17.99 -5.34 20.56
N THR A 94 18.95 -4.46 20.60
CA THR A 94 20.35 -4.84 20.64
C THR A 94 20.66 -5.54 21.98
N TRP A 95 21.68 -6.40 22.00
CA TRP A 95 22.11 -7.07 23.22
C TRP A 95 22.43 -6.12 24.39
N PRO A 96 23.08 -4.95 24.19
CA PRO A 96 23.27 -3.96 25.25
C PRO A 96 21.95 -3.44 25.85
N GLU A 97 20.93 -3.20 25.04
CA GLU A 97 19.62 -2.74 25.51
C GLU A 97 18.90 -3.81 26.35
N ILE A 98 19.01 -5.10 25.94
CA ILE A 98 18.46 -6.23 26.69
C ILE A 98 19.18 -6.40 28.02
N SER A 99 20.53 -6.36 28.01
CA SER A 99 21.34 -6.54 29.22
C SER A 99 21.18 -5.43 30.25
N GLN A 100 20.75 -4.24 29.82
CA GLN A 100 20.43 -3.11 30.70
C GLN A 100 19.00 -3.14 31.24
N GLY A 101 18.25 -4.23 31.01
CA GLY A 101 16.88 -4.38 31.47
C GLY A 101 15.87 -3.47 30.75
N ALA A 102 16.19 -3.09 29.53
CA ALA A 102 15.26 -2.30 28.72
C ALA A 102 13.94 -3.04 28.50
N VAL A 103 12.85 -2.49 29.05
CA VAL A 103 11.49 -3.00 28.81
C VAL A 103 11.15 -2.79 27.34
N LEU A 104 10.64 -3.84 26.67
CA LEU A 104 10.07 -3.70 25.33
C LEU A 104 8.89 -2.71 25.42
N PRO A 105 8.74 -1.79 24.47
CA PRO A 105 7.52 -0.98 24.42
C PRO A 105 6.34 -1.95 24.35
N ASP A 106 5.36 -1.72 25.23
CA ASP A 106 4.11 -2.48 25.22
C ASP A 106 3.31 -2.07 23.98
N LYS A 107 3.60 -2.73 22.86
CA LYS A 107 2.75 -2.64 21.68
C LYS A 107 1.56 -3.54 21.94
N THR A 108 0.53 -3.00 22.56
CA THR A 108 -0.73 -3.69 22.82
C THR A 108 -1.46 -4.08 21.54
N ARG A 109 -1.12 -3.44 20.41
CA ARG A 109 -1.62 -3.77 19.08
C ARG A 109 -0.56 -3.42 18.03
N MET A 110 -0.29 -4.37 17.14
CA MET A 110 0.49 -4.15 15.93
C MET A 110 -0.45 -3.74 14.81
N GLU A 111 -0.13 -2.66 14.09
CA GLU A 111 -0.86 -2.29 12.88
C GLU A 111 -0.49 -3.25 11.75
N SER A 112 -1.50 -3.82 11.11
CA SER A 112 -1.34 -4.70 9.95
C SER A 112 -1.40 -3.92 8.63
N SER A 113 -1.01 -4.56 7.52
CA SER A 113 -1.20 -3.98 6.18
C SER A 113 -2.68 -3.70 5.87
N ALA A 114 -3.60 -4.49 6.41
CA ALA A 114 -5.04 -4.28 6.27
C ALA A 114 -5.54 -3.06 7.05
N ASP A 115 -4.93 -2.74 8.21
CA ASP A 115 -5.22 -1.51 8.94
C ASP A 115 -4.72 -0.28 8.17
N LYS A 116 -3.53 -0.38 7.54
CA LYS A 116 -2.99 0.70 6.69
C LYS A 116 -3.83 0.90 5.43
N LEU A 117 -4.26 -0.18 4.79
CA LEU A 117 -5.18 -0.10 3.65
C LEU A 117 -6.45 0.69 4.04
N GLU A 118 -7.03 0.37 5.20
CA GLU A 118 -8.22 1.07 5.68
C GLU A 118 -7.98 2.55 5.92
N GLN A 119 -6.85 2.90 6.55
CA GLN A 119 -6.46 4.30 6.77
C GLN A 119 -6.30 5.05 5.45
N PHE A 120 -5.67 4.44 4.44
CA PHE A 120 -5.41 5.08 3.15
C PHE A 120 -6.67 5.25 2.31
N VAL A 121 -7.54 4.23 2.27
CA VAL A 121 -8.84 4.33 1.58
C VAL A 121 -9.68 5.45 2.17
N LYS A 122 -9.69 5.61 3.51
CA LYS A 122 -10.36 6.73 4.18
C LYS A 122 -9.68 8.07 3.91
N ALA A 123 -8.34 8.13 3.92
CA ALA A 123 -7.59 9.36 3.63
C ALA A 123 -7.80 9.85 2.20
N CYS A 124 -8.06 8.92 1.28
CA CYS A 124 -8.38 9.20 -0.12
C CYS A 124 -9.88 9.42 -0.39
N ASP A 125 -10.73 9.37 0.63
CA ASP A 125 -12.21 9.45 0.48
C ASP A 125 -12.78 8.42 -0.50
N LEU A 126 -12.28 7.19 -0.45
CA LEU A 126 -12.62 6.11 -1.39
C LEU A 126 -13.59 5.06 -0.82
N ALA A 127 -13.99 5.15 0.46
CA ALA A 127 -14.69 4.07 1.15
C ALA A 127 -16.08 3.72 0.56
N ASP A 128 -16.70 4.62 -0.20
CA ASP A 128 -17.99 4.48 -0.87
C ASP A 128 -17.91 4.74 -2.39
N LYS A 129 -16.71 4.67 -2.95
CA LYS A 129 -16.41 5.06 -4.34
C LYS A 129 -16.12 3.85 -5.23
N ARG A 130 -15.85 4.15 -6.49
CA ARG A 130 -15.42 3.16 -7.49
C ARG A 130 -13.90 3.00 -7.45
N ILE A 131 -13.44 1.87 -6.93
CA ILE A 131 -12.02 1.59 -6.70
C ILE A 131 -11.54 0.51 -7.67
N GLY A 132 -10.51 0.82 -8.44
CA GLY A 132 -9.79 -0.14 -9.25
C GLY A 132 -8.96 -1.10 -8.40
N VAL A 133 -9.04 -2.40 -8.67
CA VAL A 133 -8.23 -3.45 -8.02
C VAL A 133 -7.71 -4.45 -9.05
N GLU A 134 -6.55 -5.02 -8.82
CA GLU A 134 -5.91 -6.01 -9.72
C GLU A 134 -6.49 -7.41 -9.44
N MET A 135 -7.64 -7.75 -10.07
CA MET A 135 -8.34 -9.00 -9.78
C MET A 135 -7.58 -10.25 -10.23
N ASP A 136 -6.69 -10.13 -11.20
CA ASP A 136 -5.79 -11.22 -11.65
C ASP A 136 -4.66 -11.52 -10.65
N TYR A 137 -4.37 -10.60 -9.74
CA TYR A 137 -3.33 -10.75 -8.73
C TYR A 137 -3.88 -11.03 -7.33
N LEU A 138 -5.04 -10.47 -6.97
CA LEU A 138 -5.61 -10.63 -5.65
C LEU A 138 -6.03 -12.08 -5.38
N THR A 139 -5.70 -12.59 -4.18
CA THR A 139 -6.31 -13.85 -3.72
C THR A 139 -7.76 -13.62 -3.29
N VAL A 140 -8.60 -14.65 -3.42
CA VAL A 140 -10.00 -14.58 -2.97
C VAL A 140 -10.14 -14.11 -1.51
N PRO A 141 -9.35 -14.61 -0.54
CA PRO A 141 -9.42 -14.12 0.84
C PRO A 141 -9.09 -12.63 0.96
N TYR A 142 -8.12 -12.13 0.20
CA TYR A 142 -7.74 -10.71 0.25
C TYR A 142 -8.82 -9.82 -0.37
N TYR A 143 -9.39 -10.25 -1.50
CA TYR A 143 -10.53 -9.57 -2.13
C TYR A 143 -11.73 -9.49 -1.18
N ASN A 144 -12.10 -10.61 -0.56
CA ASN A 144 -13.20 -10.64 0.41
C ASN A 144 -12.96 -9.70 1.60
N MET A 145 -11.73 -9.65 2.11
CA MET A 145 -11.35 -8.72 3.17
C MET A 145 -11.55 -7.26 2.76
N ILE A 146 -11.22 -6.90 1.51
CA ILE A 146 -11.49 -5.54 1.00
C ILE A 146 -13.00 -5.27 0.96
N CYS A 147 -13.79 -6.20 0.43
CA CYS A 147 -15.25 -6.06 0.39
C CYS A 147 -15.88 -5.92 1.79
N GLU A 148 -15.39 -6.70 2.76
CA GLU A 148 -15.87 -6.62 4.15
C GLU A 148 -15.53 -5.29 4.82
N LYS A 149 -14.34 -4.74 4.54
CA LYS A 149 -13.92 -3.44 5.09
C LYS A 149 -14.62 -2.26 4.44
N PHE A 150 -14.98 -2.36 3.17
CA PHE A 150 -15.58 -1.28 2.37
C PHE A 150 -16.84 -1.78 1.65
N PRO A 151 -17.91 -2.09 2.37
CA PRO A 151 -19.12 -2.70 1.79
C PRO A 151 -19.86 -1.79 0.81
N GLU A 152 -19.66 -0.48 0.90
CA GLU A 152 -20.26 0.51 0.01
C GLU A 152 -19.39 0.82 -1.22
N ALA A 153 -18.14 0.36 -1.25
CA ALA A 153 -17.24 0.58 -2.38
C ALA A 153 -17.59 -0.35 -3.55
N GLN A 154 -17.53 0.18 -4.76
CA GLN A 154 -17.61 -0.63 -5.97
C GLN A 154 -16.20 -1.00 -6.45
N LEU A 155 -15.81 -2.25 -6.26
CA LEU A 155 -14.54 -2.76 -6.78
C LEU A 155 -14.64 -3.07 -8.27
N VAL A 156 -13.69 -2.57 -9.05
CA VAL A 156 -13.65 -2.71 -10.51
C VAL A 156 -12.29 -3.30 -10.91
N ASP A 157 -12.30 -4.29 -11.79
CA ASP A 157 -11.05 -4.87 -12.29
C ASP A 157 -10.27 -3.87 -13.15
N ILE A 158 -8.98 -3.73 -12.83
CA ILE A 158 -8.02 -2.92 -13.57
C ILE A 158 -6.80 -3.71 -14.03
N SER A 159 -6.88 -5.03 -14.06
CA SER A 159 -5.77 -5.91 -14.45
C SER A 159 -5.23 -5.61 -15.86
N ASP A 160 -6.07 -5.07 -16.73
CA ASP A 160 -5.74 -4.67 -18.10
C ASP A 160 -5.22 -3.21 -18.24
N LEU A 161 -5.06 -2.49 -17.14
CA LEU A 161 -4.69 -1.07 -17.16
C LEU A 161 -3.18 -0.85 -17.34
N PHE A 162 -2.36 -1.83 -17.00
CA PHE A 162 -0.89 -1.74 -16.90
C PHE A 162 -0.13 -2.35 -18.07
#